data_3930bae5ad87b0241309df3176e011e0
#
_entry.id   3930bae5ad87b0241309df3176e011e0
#
_cell.length_a   1.000
_cell.length_b   1.000
_cell.length_c   1.000
_cell.angle_alpha   90.00
_cell.angle_beta   90.00
_cell.angle_gamma   90.00
#
_symmetry.space_group_name_H-M   'P 1'
#
loop_
_entity.id
_entity.type
_entity.pdbx_description
1 polymer ?
#
loop_
_entity_poly.entity_id
_entity_poly.type
_entity_poly.pdbx_seq_one_letter_code
_entity_poly.pdbx_strand_id
1 'polypeptide(L)'
;MFTRKLSRTLLMGLTAFATLAGMPNASKAQEVLKFGHVYEVDTPYHRAALEAASMFSERTNGRYEIKVYPASQLGKEAAINEALTLGSIDIIYTGVAYLGQTYPPISISDYPFALRGYDHWSNYVKSDLFAELSKEYTDVTGNQIAGLVYYGARHVTSNKPVLTPADMKGLKIRTPNAPAYQMFPKETGANPTPMAFSEVYLALQQGVVDAQENPLPTIKFKKFYEVQSNINLTGHIINSLIMLVSPSTMSKLGEEDGKLLLDTLQEAGIHASDEIVKSEKELADWFTTQGVTVNKVDRGPFIDVIAPRLKSDDMPWDPEIYERLQAIKG
;
A
#
# COMPACT_ATOMS: atom_id res chain seq x y z
N MET A 1 9.46 62.67 85.90
CA MET A 1 10.89 62.26 85.96
C MET A 1 11.30 61.74 84.60
N PHE A 2 12.32 62.32 84.05
CA PHE A 2 12.78 62.27 82.65
C PHE A 2 13.29 60.89 82.28
N THR A 3 13.07 60.48 80.94
CA THR A 3 14.12 59.95 80.16
C THR A 3 13.76 59.99 78.65
N ARG A 4 14.70 60.52 77.90
CA ARG A 4 14.73 60.65 76.40
C ARG A 4 14.84 59.32 75.66
N LYS A 5 14.15 59.16 74.57
CA LYS A 5 14.40 58.14 73.60
C LYS A 5 14.91 58.68 72.29
N LEU A 6 16.11 58.17 71.88
CA LEU A 6 16.68 58.39 70.55
C LEU A 6 15.94 57.57 69.50
N SER A 7 15.62 58.20 68.40
CA SER A 7 15.18 57.60 67.16
C SER A 7 16.38 57.02 66.39
N ARG A 8 16.30 55.78 65.95
CA ARG A 8 17.18 55.22 64.91
C ARG A 8 16.30 54.79 63.76
N THR A 9 16.43 55.53 62.66
CA THR A 9 15.82 55.23 61.37
C THR A 9 16.66 54.17 60.68
N LEU A 10 16.06 53.01 60.44
CA LEU A 10 16.67 51.92 59.66
C LEU A 10 16.10 51.97 58.24
N LEU A 11 16.95 52.28 57.27
CA LEU A 11 16.62 52.29 55.86
C LEU A 11 16.75 50.82 55.35
N MET A 12 15.62 50.17 55.06
CA MET A 12 15.61 48.83 54.45
C MET A 12 15.50 49.04 52.94
N GLY A 13 16.60 48.76 52.21
CA GLY A 13 16.63 48.69 50.77
C GLY A 13 15.89 47.44 50.28
N LEU A 14 14.82 47.66 49.50
CA LEU A 14 14.05 46.60 48.85
C LEU A 14 14.78 46.24 47.52
N THR A 15 15.58 45.18 47.53
CA THR A 15 16.10 44.57 46.27
C THR A 15 14.99 43.72 45.66
N ALA A 16 14.38 44.21 44.61
CA ALA A 16 13.42 43.47 43.79
C ALA A 16 14.21 42.41 42.98
N PHE A 17 14.17 41.17 43.39
CA PHE A 17 14.62 40.04 42.63
C PHE A 17 13.51 39.71 41.60
N ALA A 18 13.69 40.19 40.35
CA ALA A 18 12.86 39.77 39.21
C ALA A 18 13.18 38.31 38.88
N THR A 19 12.43 37.37 39.44
CA THR A 19 12.39 35.99 38.97
C THR A 19 11.73 35.97 37.60
N LEU A 20 12.55 35.88 36.52
CA LEU A 20 12.07 35.41 35.24
C LEU A 20 11.60 33.97 35.44
N ALA A 21 10.31 33.83 35.78
CA ALA A 21 9.66 32.53 35.68
C ALA A 21 9.65 32.16 34.20
N GLY A 22 10.57 31.27 33.80
CA GLY A 22 10.51 30.60 32.53
C GLY A 22 9.12 29.95 32.43
N MET A 23 8.29 30.47 31.54
CA MET A 23 7.02 29.79 31.20
C MET A 23 7.40 28.39 30.72
N PRO A 24 6.88 27.32 31.34
CA PRO A 24 7.07 26.01 30.76
C PRO A 24 6.48 26.10 29.34
N ASN A 25 7.32 25.85 28.33
CA ASN A 25 6.80 25.56 26.99
C ASN A 25 5.77 24.46 27.20
N ALA A 26 4.49 24.78 27.05
CA ALA A 26 3.45 23.78 27.03
C ALA A 26 3.81 22.84 25.87
N SER A 27 4.42 21.70 26.20
CA SER A 27 4.64 20.63 25.22
C SER A 27 3.25 20.35 24.66
N LYS A 28 3.00 20.78 23.42
CA LYS A 28 1.81 20.34 22.70
C LYS A 28 1.83 18.81 22.76
N ALA A 29 0.75 18.22 23.25
CA ALA A 29 0.62 16.76 23.25
C ALA A 29 0.90 16.28 21.81
N GLN A 30 1.77 15.29 21.68
CA GLN A 30 2.11 14.66 20.42
C GLN A 30 0.85 14.14 19.76
N GLU A 31 0.63 14.51 18.51
CA GLU A 31 -0.54 14.10 17.76
C GLU A 31 -0.31 12.76 17.10
N VAL A 32 -1.24 11.82 17.29
CA VAL A 32 -1.10 10.44 16.80
C VAL A 32 -1.89 10.26 15.52
N LEU A 33 -1.21 9.82 14.46
CA LEU A 33 -1.79 9.40 13.18
C LEU A 33 -1.80 7.87 13.10
N LYS A 34 -2.89 7.30 12.59
CA LYS A 34 -3.04 5.84 12.42
C LYS A 34 -2.68 5.44 10.99
N PHE A 35 -1.73 4.53 10.84
CA PHE A 35 -1.38 3.93 9.56
C PHE A 35 -1.80 2.46 9.54
N GLY A 36 -2.86 2.13 8.80
CA GLY A 36 -3.41 0.77 8.72
C GLY A 36 -3.02 0.04 7.43
N HIS A 37 -2.73 -1.26 7.53
CA HIS A 37 -2.56 -2.14 6.38
C HIS A 37 -2.84 -3.62 6.71
N VAL A 38 -3.03 -4.45 5.67
CA VAL A 38 -3.39 -5.86 5.81
C VAL A 38 -2.20 -6.83 5.78
N TYR A 39 -0.98 -6.32 5.58
CA TYR A 39 0.24 -7.11 5.35
C TYR A 39 0.91 -7.51 6.66
N GLU A 40 1.69 -8.61 6.61
CA GLU A 40 2.40 -9.16 7.77
C GLU A 40 3.60 -8.27 8.20
N VAL A 41 4.00 -8.41 9.46
CA VAL A 41 5.05 -7.57 10.08
C VAL A 41 6.45 -7.76 9.48
N ASP A 42 6.72 -8.91 8.89
CA ASP A 42 8.03 -9.21 8.29
C ASP A 42 8.17 -8.70 6.85
N THR A 43 7.17 -7.97 6.34
CA THR A 43 7.13 -7.51 4.94
C THR A 43 7.91 -6.21 4.72
N PRO A 44 8.49 -6.01 3.53
CA PRO A 44 9.14 -4.74 3.17
C PRO A 44 8.22 -3.52 3.36
N TYR A 45 6.94 -3.65 3.01
CA TYR A 45 5.96 -2.56 3.14
C TYR A 45 5.66 -2.21 4.60
N HIS A 46 5.65 -3.17 5.52
CA HIS A 46 5.52 -2.88 6.94
C HIS A 46 6.76 -2.14 7.47
N ARG A 47 7.96 -2.60 7.09
CA ARG A 47 9.20 -1.89 7.47
C ARG A 47 9.23 -0.48 6.94
N ALA A 48 8.80 -0.26 5.68
CA ALA A 48 8.70 1.08 5.10
C ALA A 48 7.66 1.96 5.84
N ALA A 49 6.54 1.39 6.30
CA ALA A 49 5.58 2.12 7.12
C ALA A 49 6.19 2.56 8.47
N LEU A 50 7.00 1.70 9.10
CA LEU A 50 7.74 2.04 10.32
C LEU A 50 8.84 3.08 10.06
N GLU A 51 9.55 2.97 8.94
CA GLU A 51 10.55 3.94 8.50
C GLU A 51 9.92 5.32 8.27
N ALA A 52 8.81 5.38 7.54
CA ALA A 52 8.06 6.62 7.34
C ALA A 52 7.60 7.23 8.67
N ALA A 53 7.16 6.39 9.62
CA ALA A 53 6.76 6.85 10.94
C ALA A 53 7.92 7.50 11.71
N SER A 54 9.11 6.88 11.68
CA SER A 54 10.32 7.44 12.30
C SER A 54 10.74 8.74 11.64
N MET A 55 10.87 8.75 10.32
CA MET A 55 11.28 9.93 9.56
C MET A 55 10.32 11.11 9.75
N PHE A 56 9.00 10.86 9.74
CA PHE A 56 8.03 11.94 9.91
C PHE A 56 8.07 12.52 11.33
N SER A 57 8.23 11.68 12.35
CA SER A 57 8.41 12.14 13.74
C SER A 57 9.66 13.01 13.88
N GLU A 58 10.80 12.58 13.31
CA GLU A 58 12.06 13.34 13.32
C GLU A 58 11.93 14.68 12.58
N ARG A 59 11.38 14.67 11.37
CA ARG A 59 11.20 15.86 10.52
C ARG A 59 10.23 16.87 11.11
N THR A 60 9.31 16.41 11.94
CA THR A 60 8.34 17.28 12.65
C THR A 60 8.75 17.61 14.09
N ASN A 61 10.00 17.27 14.50
CA ASN A 61 10.50 17.49 15.87
C ASN A 61 9.54 16.89 16.94
N GLY A 62 9.00 15.70 16.68
CA GLY A 62 8.11 14.97 17.59
C GLY A 62 6.70 15.56 17.72
N ARG A 63 6.27 16.49 16.87
CA ARG A 63 4.88 17.00 16.88
C ARG A 63 3.87 15.94 16.53
N TYR A 64 4.25 14.96 15.68
CA TYR A 64 3.41 13.88 15.23
C TYR A 64 4.06 12.53 15.48
N GLU A 65 3.24 11.53 15.80
CA GLU A 65 3.59 10.11 15.90
C GLU A 65 2.71 9.32 14.91
N ILE A 66 3.30 8.54 14.03
CA ILE A 66 2.53 7.59 13.20
C ILE A 66 2.56 6.23 13.89
N LYS A 67 1.38 5.72 14.31
CA LYS A 67 1.21 4.37 14.81
C LYS A 67 0.80 3.44 13.69
N VAL A 68 1.64 2.45 13.40
CA VAL A 68 1.41 1.46 12.35
C VAL A 68 0.63 0.27 12.90
N TYR A 69 -0.46 -0.11 12.22
CA TYR A 69 -1.36 -1.21 12.54
C TYR A 69 -1.34 -2.24 11.41
N PRO A 70 -0.47 -3.28 11.49
CA PRO A 70 -0.30 -4.30 10.45
C PRO A 70 -1.38 -5.39 10.53
N ALA A 71 -1.29 -6.36 9.60
CA ALA A 71 -2.01 -7.63 9.63
C ALA A 71 -3.52 -7.51 9.87
N SER A 72 -4.15 -6.51 9.24
CA SER A 72 -5.61 -6.25 9.35
C SER A 72 -6.09 -5.87 10.76
N GLN A 73 -5.24 -5.33 11.64
CA GLN A 73 -5.63 -4.93 13.01
C GLN A 73 -6.74 -3.86 13.02
N LEU A 74 -6.78 -2.97 12.02
CA LEU A 74 -7.84 -1.95 11.88
C LEU A 74 -8.99 -2.38 10.96
N GLY A 75 -8.93 -3.58 10.39
CA GLY A 75 -9.95 -4.11 9.51
C GLY A 75 -9.42 -4.73 8.22
N LYS A 76 -10.33 -5.37 7.48
CA LYS A 76 -10.07 -5.91 6.14
C LYS A 76 -9.85 -4.75 5.15
N GLU A 77 -9.25 -5.01 4.01
CA GLU A 77 -8.83 -3.96 3.06
C GLU A 77 -9.97 -3.03 2.62
N ALA A 78 -11.14 -3.57 2.31
CA ALA A 78 -12.31 -2.73 1.98
C ALA A 78 -12.71 -1.81 3.15
N ALA A 79 -12.68 -2.32 4.39
CA ALA A 79 -13.05 -1.54 5.58
C ALA A 79 -12.05 -0.43 5.89
N ILE A 80 -10.73 -0.65 5.71
CA ILE A 80 -9.74 0.41 5.94
C ILE A 80 -9.79 1.49 4.84
N ASN A 81 -10.15 1.14 3.60
CA ASN A 81 -10.39 2.14 2.53
C ASN A 81 -11.58 3.05 2.88
N GLU A 82 -12.68 2.46 3.35
CA GLU A 82 -13.84 3.23 3.83
C GLU A 82 -13.49 4.09 5.05
N ALA A 83 -12.79 3.52 6.03
CA ALA A 83 -12.34 4.21 7.24
C ALA A 83 -11.40 5.38 6.96
N LEU A 84 -10.55 5.30 5.91
CA LEU A 84 -9.72 6.39 5.43
C LEU A 84 -10.59 7.55 4.92
N THR A 85 -11.53 7.26 4.03
CA THR A 85 -12.43 8.28 3.45
C THR A 85 -13.27 8.98 4.53
N LEU A 86 -13.68 8.24 5.57
CA LEU A 86 -14.40 8.78 6.73
C LEU A 86 -13.49 9.49 7.75
N GLY A 87 -12.15 9.45 7.56
CA GLY A 87 -11.17 10.09 8.43
C GLY A 87 -10.96 9.43 9.79
N SER A 88 -11.41 8.18 9.98
CA SER A 88 -11.14 7.40 11.20
C SER A 88 -9.80 6.67 11.19
N ILE A 89 -9.19 6.53 10.02
CA ILE A 89 -7.79 6.13 9.78
C ILE A 89 -7.14 7.25 8.96
N ASP A 90 -5.89 7.57 9.27
CA ASP A 90 -5.17 8.71 8.68
C ASP A 90 -4.43 8.31 7.39
N ILE A 91 -3.80 7.13 7.39
CA ILE A 91 -2.94 6.64 6.31
C ILE A 91 -3.22 5.14 6.11
N ILE A 92 -3.24 4.68 4.85
CA ILE A 92 -3.32 3.25 4.54
C ILE A 92 -2.35 2.84 3.43
N TYR A 93 -1.98 1.53 3.43
CA TYR A 93 -1.62 0.81 2.21
C TYR A 93 -2.83 0.04 1.69
N THR A 94 -3.06 0.13 0.39
CA THR A 94 -4.08 -0.68 -0.32
C THR A 94 -3.61 -1.02 -1.74
N GLY A 95 -4.24 -1.99 -2.40
CA GLY A 95 -4.03 -2.25 -3.82
C GLY A 95 -4.71 -1.18 -4.69
N VAL A 96 -4.06 -0.77 -5.78
CA VAL A 96 -4.59 0.26 -6.70
C VAL A 96 -5.96 -0.13 -7.25
N ALA A 97 -6.20 -1.43 -7.49
CA ALA A 97 -7.49 -1.93 -7.99
C ALA A 97 -8.68 -1.59 -7.08
N TYR A 98 -8.48 -1.38 -5.78
CA TYR A 98 -9.57 -0.97 -4.87
C TYR A 98 -10.02 0.47 -5.12
N LEU A 99 -9.13 1.35 -5.56
CA LEU A 99 -9.46 2.73 -5.92
C LEU A 99 -10.38 2.78 -7.13
N GLY A 100 -10.27 1.79 -8.02
CA GLY A 100 -11.13 1.63 -9.19
C GLY A 100 -12.61 1.44 -8.88
N GLN A 101 -12.98 1.14 -7.64
CA GLN A 101 -14.39 1.08 -7.22
C GLN A 101 -15.04 2.48 -7.18
N THR A 102 -14.24 3.52 -6.96
CA THR A 102 -14.72 4.92 -6.90
C THR A 102 -14.31 5.70 -8.15
N TYR A 103 -13.10 5.50 -8.64
CA TYR A 103 -12.59 6.12 -9.87
C TYR A 103 -11.91 5.05 -10.75
N PRO A 104 -12.67 4.37 -11.63
CA PRO A 104 -12.19 3.21 -12.38
C PRO A 104 -10.89 3.39 -13.15
N PRO A 105 -10.60 4.53 -13.84
CA PRO A 105 -9.40 4.67 -14.64
C PRO A 105 -8.09 4.51 -13.88
N ILE A 106 -8.03 4.89 -12.58
CA ILE A 106 -6.81 4.76 -11.76
C ILE A 106 -6.34 3.30 -11.65
N SER A 107 -7.26 2.33 -11.75
CA SER A 107 -6.97 0.91 -11.59
C SER A 107 -6.37 0.25 -12.83
N ILE A 108 -6.20 0.96 -13.94
CA ILE A 108 -5.75 0.40 -15.22
C ILE A 108 -4.43 -0.38 -15.10
N SER A 109 -3.50 0.08 -14.26
CA SER A 109 -2.20 -0.58 -14.03
C SER A 109 -2.31 -1.96 -13.38
N ASP A 110 -3.41 -2.25 -12.67
CA ASP A 110 -3.63 -3.53 -11.99
C ASP A 110 -4.45 -4.53 -12.84
N TYR A 111 -4.77 -4.17 -14.08
CA TYR A 111 -5.38 -5.12 -15.01
C TYR A 111 -4.34 -6.07 -15.62
N PRO A 112 -4.72 -7.33 -15.91
CA PRO A 112 -3.78 -8.34 -16.37
C PRO A 112 -3.09 -7.91 -17.67
N PHE A 113 -1.76 -8.02 -17.68
CA PHE A 113 -0.88 -7.65 -18.81
C PHE A 113 -0.98 -6.20 -19.29
N ALA A 114 -1.61 -5.31 -18.52
CA ALA A 114 -1.62 -3.87 -18.81
C ALA A 114 -0.19 -3.27 -18.69
N LEU A 115 0.58 -3.71 -17.72
CA LEU A 115 2.00 -3.40 -17.59
C LEU A 115 2.86 -4.62 -18.00
N ARG A 116 3.97 -4.37 -18.72
CA ARG A 116 4.82 -5.41 -19.28
C ARG A 116 5.87 -5.97 -18.31
N GLY A 117 6.32 -5.16 -17.35
CA GLY A 117 7.34 -5.50 -16.37
C GLY A 117 7.71 -4.32 -15.48
N TYR A 118 8.76 -4.48 -14.67
CA TYR A 118 9.22 -3.45 -13.72
C TYR A 118 9.59 -2.13 -14.40
N ASP A 119 10.31 -2.17 -15.53
CA ASP A 119 10.72 -0.95 -16.22
C ASP A 119 9.52 -0.16 -16.74
N HIS A 120 8.51 -0.85 -17.28
CA HIS A 120 7.26 -0.20 -17.70
C HIS A 120 6.53 0.39 -16.48
N TRP A 121 6.44 -0.33 -15.38
CA TRP A 121 5.88 0.16 -14.12
C TRP A 121 6.61 1.40 -13.61
N SER A 122 7.94 1.37 -13.56
CA SER A 122 8.75 2.48 -13.08
C SER A 122 8.60 3.76 -13.93
N ASN A 123 8.43 3.60 -15.24
CA ASN A 123 8.17 4.72 -16.14
C ASN A 123 6.71 5.20 -16.03
N TYR A 124 5.74 4.30 -15.83
CA TYR A 124 4.35 4.66 -15.59
C TYR A 124 4.19 5.53 -14.34
N VAL A 125 4.80 5.14 -13.23
CA VAL A 125 4.76 5.90 -11.95
C VAL A 125 5.26 7.35 -12.12
N LYS A 126 6.17 7.59 -13.06
CA LYS A 126 6.76 8.91 -13.34
C LYS A 126 6.08 9.65 -14.50
N SER A 127 5.05 9.05 -15.10
CA SER A 127 4.41 9.58 -16.29
C SER A 127 3.35 10.64 -15.98
N ASP A 128 3.10 11.51 -16.95
CA ASP A 128 1.99 12.46 -16.90
C ASP A 128 0.64 11.75 -16.79
N LEU A 129 0.51 10.54 -17.36
CA LEU A 129 -0.70 9.73 -17.26
C LEU A 129 -1.02 9.37 -15.80
N PHE A 130 -0.02 8.87 -15.04
CA PHE A 130 -0.25 8.55 -13.61
C PHE A 130 -0.53 9.81 -12.78
N ALA A 131 0.16 10.91 -13.07
CA ALA A 131 -0.08 12.19 -12.40
C ALA A 131 -1.51 12.70 -12.63
N GLU A 132 -2.01 12.62 -13.86
CA GLU A 132 -3.38 12.99 -14.25
C GLU A 132 -4.41 12.11 -13.52
N LEU A 133 -4.29 10.77 -13.64
CA LEU A 133 -5.21 9.83 -12.99
C LEU A 133 -5.21 9.99 -11.46
N SER A 134 -4.05 10.27 -10.86
CA SER A 134 -3.92 10.52 -9.43
C SER A 134 -4.64 11.80 -9.00
N LYS A 135 -4.50 12.86 -9.80
CA LYS A 135 -5.19 14.13 -9.55
C LYS A 135 -6.70 13.94 -9.64
N GLU A 136 -7.20 13.30 -10.69
CA GLU A 136 -8.64 13.07 -10.90
C GLU A 136 -9.23 12.19 -9.80
N TYR A 137 -8.50 11.15 -9.34
CA TYR A 137 -8.90 10.36 -8.17
C TYR A 137 -9.03 11.24 -6.93
N THR A 138 -8.04 12.12 -6.69
CA THR A 138 -8.06 13.04 -5.55
C THR A 138 -9.23 14.04 -5.66
N ASP A 139 -9.48 14.58 -6.83
CA ASP A 139 -10.59 15.51 -7.07
C ASP A 139 -11.96 14.86 -6.77
N VAL A 140 -12.11 13.56 -7.06
CA VAL A 140 -13.36 12.81 -6.80
C VAL A 140 -13.51 12.42 -5.34
N THR A 141 -12.42 12.04 -4.65
CA THR A 141 -12.49 11.41 -3.32
C THR A 141 -12.00 12.28 -2.17
N GLY A 142 -11.18 13.27 -2.47
CA GLY A 142 -10.42 14.05 -1.50
C GLY A 142 -9.20 13.32 -0.91
N ASN A 143 -9.10 11.99 -1.06
CA ASN A 143 -7.95 11.22 -0.58
C ASN A 143 -6.69 11.61 -1.36
N GLN A 144 -5.57 11.83 -0.64
CA GLN A 144 -4.31 12.18 -1.27
C GLN A 144 -3.48 10.92 -1.52
N ILE A 145 -2.93 10.81 -2.73
CA ILE A 145 -1.98 9.76 -3.10
C ILE A 145 -0.58 10.23 -2.74
N ALA A 146 0.08 9.54 -1.81
CA ALA A 146 1.48 9.81 -1.47
C ALA A 146 2.45 9.15 -2.46
N GLY A 147 2.09 8.01 -3.05
CA GLY A 147 2.90 7.32 -4.04
C GLY A 147 2.53 5.87 -4.23
N LEU A 148 3.14 5.26 -5.25
CA LEU A 148 3.07 3.82 -5.50
C LEU A 148 4.31 3.12 -4.94
N VAL A 149 4.09 1.92 -4.41
CA VAL A 149 5.14 0.96 -4.04
C VAL A 149 5.04 -0.22 -5.00
N TYR A 150 6.15 -0.63 -5.60
CA TYR A 150 6.21 -1.87 -6.37
C TYR A 150 5.87 -3.04 -5.47
N TYR A 151 4.80 -3.76 -5.78
CA TYR A 151 4.36 -4.90 -4.98
C TYR A 151 4.90 -6.23 -5.51
N GLY A 152 5.27 -6.26 -6.78
CA GLY A 152 5.81 -7.41 -7.50
C GLY A 152 4.91 -7.93 -8.61
N ALA A 153 5.43 -8.89 -9.37
CA ALA A 153 4.67 -9.61 -10.38
C ALA A 153 3.79 -10.69 -9.69
N ARG A 154 2.49 -10.70 -9.99
CA ARG A 154 1.55 -11.68 -9.43
C ARG A 154 1.61 -13.00 -10.19
N HIS A 155 1.62 -14.10 -9.44
CA HIS A 155 1.71 -15.46 -9.93
C HIS A 155 0.61 -16.33 -9.30
N VAL A 156 0.15 -17.35 -10.05
CA VAL A 156 -0.85 -18.31 -9.53
C VAL A 156 -0.15 -19.37 -8.69
N THR A 157 -0.63 -19.60 -7.45
CA THR A 157 -0.30 -20.81 -6.70
C THR A 157 -1.45 -21.82 -6.77
N SER A 158 -1.15 -23.11 -6.79
CA SER A 158 -2.14 -24.18 -6.94
C SER A 158 -1.58 -25.53 -6.50
N ASN A 159 -2.45 -26.55 -6.39
CA ASN A 159 -2.01 -27.93 -6.10
C ASN A 159 -1.81 -28.79 -7.37
N LYS A 160 -2.03 -28.20 -8.56
CA LYS A 160 -1.71 -28.76 -9.86
C LYS A 160 -1.00 -27.71 -10.71
N PRO A 161 -0.11 -28.11 -11.64
CA PRO A 161 0.51 -27.15 -12.54
C PRO A 161 -0.54 -26.35 -13.34
N VAL A 162 -0.28 -25.06 -13.53
CA VAL A 162 -1.05 -24.13 -14.39
C VAL A 162 -0.07 -23.56 -15.41
N LEU A 163 0.03 -24.17 -16.59
CA LEU A 163 0.98 -23.83 -17.63
C LEU A 163 0.32 -23.14 -18.84
N THR A 164 -0.98 -23.35 -19.01
CA THR A 164 -1.79 -22.82 -20.11
C THR A 164 -3.13 -22.28 -19.60
N PRO A 165 -3.86 -21.45 -20.37
CA PRO A 165 -5.22 -21.03 -20.01
C PRO A 165 -6.18 -22.23 -19.80
N ALA A 166 -5.97 -23.36 -20.50
CA ALA A 166 -6.81 -24.54 -20.34
C ALA A 166 -6.70 -25.15 -18.93
N ASP A 167 -5.54 -25.04 -18.27
CA ASP A 167 -5.32 -25.53 -16.92
C ASP A 167 -6.05 -24.70 -15.85
N MET A 168 -6.47 -23.49 -16.20
CA MET A 168 -7.28 -22.61 -15.33
C MET A 168 -8.75 -23.02 -15.28
N LYS A 169 -9.23 -23.77 -16.29
CA LYS A 169 -10.66 -24.05 -16.45
C LYS A 169 -11.28 -24.72 -15.23
N GLY A 170 -12.29 -24.06 -14.65
CA GLY A 170 -13.03 -24.56 -13.50
C GLY A 170 -12.31 -24.43 -12.16
N LEU A 171 -11.06 -23.97 -12.13
CA LEU A 171 -10.28 -23.76 -10.90
C LEU A 171 -10.96 -22.69 -10.03
N LYS A 172 -11.25 -23.01 -8.77
CA LYS A 172 -11.71 -22.03 -7.79
C LYS A 172 -10.51 -21.25 -7.29
N ILE A 173 -10.32 -20.06 -7.81
CA ILE A 173 -9.17 -19.22 -7.45
C ILE A 173 -9.59 -18.05 -6.57
N ARG A 174 -8.98 -17.92 -5.42
CA ARG A 174 -9.17 -16.75 -4.58
C ARG A 174 -8.60 -15.52 -5.26
N THR A 175 -9.39 -14.45 -5.27
CA THR A 175 -8.93 -13.11 -5.68
C THR A 175 -9.23 -12.08 -4.59
N PRO A 176 -8.53 -10.93 -4.59
CA PRO A 176 -9.02 -9.74 -3.88
C PRO A 176 -10.39 -9.31 -4.45
N ASN A 177 -11.17 -8.59 -3.63
CA ASN A 177 -12.51 -8.13 -4.04
C ASN A 177 -12.43 -6.81 -4.85
N ALA A 178 -11.79 -6.87 -6.01
CA ALA A 178 -11.75 -5.77 -6.98
C ALA A 178 -11.80 -6.32 -8.42
N PRO A 179 -12.48 -5.64 -9.37
CA PRO A 179 -12.70 -6.14 -10.74
C PRO A 179 -11.42 -6.51 -11.49
N ALA A 180 -10.36 -5.69 -11.38
CA ALA A 180 -9.09 -5.93 -12.05
C ALA A 180 -8.49 -7.30 -11.71
N TYR A 181 -8.53 -7.72 -10.44
CA TYR A 181 -7.99 -9.02 -10.02
C TYR A 181 -8.87 -10.21 -10.44
N GLN A 182 -10.15 -9.98 -10.70
CA GLN A 182 -11.07 -11.04 -11.12
C GLN A 182 -11.03 -11.30 -12.62
N MET A 183 -10.50 -10.37 -13.41
CA MET A 183 -10.47 -10.48 -14.87
C MET A 183 -9.63 -11.67 -15.34
N PHE A 184 -8.40 -11.82 -14.87
CA PHE A 184 -7.52 -12.90 -15.30
C PHE A 184 -8.13 -14.29 -15.11
N PRO A 185 -8.60 -14.69 -13.90
CA PRO A 185 -9.25 -15.98 -13.74
C PRO A 185 -10.54 -16.11 -14.56
N LYS A 186 -11.36 -15.07 -14.64
CA LYS A 186 -12.62 -15.10 -15.39
C LYS A 186 -12.38 -15.37 -16.89
N GLU A 187 -11.50 -14.61 -17.50
CA GLU A 187 -11.25 -14.74 -18.95
C GLU A 187 -10.51 -16.04 -19.30
N THR A 188 -9.74 -16.62 -18.38
CA THR A 188 -9.09 -17.93 -18.54
C THR A 188 -9.97 -19.12 -18.16
N GLY A 189 -11.23 -18.90 -17.79
CA GLY A 189 -12.21 -19.96 -17.49
C GLY A 189 -12.15 -20.52 -16.08
N ALA A 190 -11.40 -19.89 -15.16
CA ALA A 190 -11.45 -20.19 -13.76
C ALA A 190 -12.65 -19.48 -13.07
N ASN A 191 -12.95 -19.89 -11.85
CA ASN A 191 -14.00 -19.32 -11.02
C ASN A 191 -13.37 -18.40 -9.96
N PRO A 192 -13.35 -17.07 -10.15
CA PRO A 192 -12.85 -16.16 -9.14
C PRO A 192 -13.73 -16.22 -7.88
N THR A 193 -13.10 -16.32 -6.73
CA THR A 193 -13.74 -16.38 -5.42
C THR A 193 -13.22 -15.23 -4.56
N PRO A 194 -13.84 -14.04 -4.61
CA PRO A 194 -13.41 -12.87 -3.86
C PRO A 194 -13.44 -13.13 -2.35
N MET A 195 -12.31 -12.84 -1.69
CA MET A 195 -12.13 -13.13 -0.27
C MET A 195 -11.11 -12.19 0.36
N ALA A 196 -11.32 -11.83 1.63
CA ALA A 196 -10.38 -11.00 2.36
C ALA A 196 -9.01 -11.69 2.50
N PHE A 197 -7.93 -10.87 2.48
CA PHE A 197 -6.54 -11.38 2.50
C PHE A 197 -6.23 -12.22 3.74
N SER A 198 -6.75 -11.85 4.90
CA SER A 198 -6.58 -12.58 6.17
C SER A 198 -7.19 -13.99 6.17
N GLU A 199 -8.13 -14.29 5.27
CA GLU A 199 -8.85 -15.56 5.22
C GLU A 199 -8.20 -16.59 4.27
N VAL A 200 -7.27 -16.15 3.40
CA VAL A 200 -6.77 -16.93 2.26
C VAL A 200 -6.05 -18.20 2.68
N TYR A 201 -5.13 -18.11 3.66
CA TYR A 201 -4.36 -19.29 4.09
C TYR A 201 -5.27 -20.43 4.55
N LEU A 202 -6.24 -20.11 5.40
CA LEU A 202 -7.18 -21.09 5.93
C LEU A 202 -8.09 -21.65 4.83
N ALA A 203 -8.54 -20.81 3.89
CA ALA A 203 -9.37 -21.23 2.77
C ALA A 203 -8.64 -22.21 1.83
N LEU A 204 -7.34 -21.97 1.57
CA LEU A 204 -6.47 -22.88 0.82
C LEU A 204 -6.25 -24.20 1.58
N GLN A 205 -5.94 -24.10 2.87
CA GLN A 205 -5.70 -25.29 3.72
C GLN A 205 -6.93 -26.21 3.81
N GLN A 206 -8.12 -25.62 3.87
CA GLN A 206 -9.39 -26.34 3.95
C GLN A 206 -9.96 -26.75 2.58
N GLY A 207 -9.35 -26.35 1.47
CA GLY A 207 -9.83 -26.63 0.12
C GLY A 207 -11.12 -25.90 -0.24
N VAL A 208 -11.43 -24.79 0.43
CA VAL A 208 -12.53 -23.88 0.04
C VAL A 208 -12.26 -23.26 -1.33
N VAL A 209 -10.98 -22.95 -1.57
CA VAL A 209 -10.44 -22.55 -2.87
C VAL A 209 -9.26 -23.45 -3.24
N ASP A 210 -9.05 -23.66 -4.54
CA ASP A 210 -8.01 -24.55 -5.09
C ASP A 210 -6.69 -23.79 -5.31
N ALA A 211 -6.76 -22.47 -5.46
CA ALA A 211 -5.67 -21.60 -5.89
C ALA A 211 -5.83 -20.19 -5.32
N GLN A 212 -4.75 -19.43 -5.38
CA GLN A 212 -4.71 -17.98 -5.17
C GLN A 212 -3.67 -17.36 -6.12
N GLU A 213 -3.59 -16.03 -6.18
CA GLU A 213 -2.60 -15.31 -6.95
C GLU A 213 -2.04 -14.13 -6.16
N ASN A 214 -0.71 -14.01 -6.11
CA ASN A 214 0.03 -12.95 -5.43
C ASN A 214 1.49 -12.90 -5.92
N PRO A 215 2.22 -11.81 -5.61
CA PRO A 215 3.67 -11.75 -5.81
C PRO A 215 4.44 -12.73 -4.92
N LEU A 216 5.63 -13.13 -5.36
CA LEU A 216 6.48 -14.08 -4.63
C LEU A 216 6.77 -13.66 -3.19
N PRO A 217 7.09 -12.39 -2.87
CA PRO A 217 7.27 -11.97 -1.48
C PRO A 217 6.03 -12.22 -0.63
N THR A 218 4.85 -11.92 -1.13
CA THR A 218 3.58 -12.15 -0.43
C THR A 218 3.30 -13.64 -0.23
N ILE A 219 3.55 -14.48 -1.23
CA ILE A 219 3.42 -15.94 -1.12
C ILE A 219 4.31 -16.45 0.02
N LYS A 220 5.53 -15.91 0.15
CA LYS A 220 6.46 -16.25 1.23
C LYS A 220 5.94 -15.81 2.60
N PHE A 221 5.64 -14.54 2.79
CA PHE A 221 5.27 -13.97 4.09
C PHE A 221 3.92 -14.48 4.61
N LYS A 222 2.97 -14.77 3.71
CA LYS A 222 1.69 -15.41 4.05
C LYS A 222 1.79 -16.93 4.12
N LYS A 223 2.97 -17.50 3.85
CA LYS A 223 3.24 -18.94 3.90
C LYS A 223 2.32 -19.78 3.01
N PHE A 224 1.83 -19.20 1.90
CA PHE A 224 0.95 -19.95 0.99
C PHE A 224 1.63 -21.17 0.40
N TYR A 225 2.96 -21.18 0.34
CA TYR A 225 3.76 -22.34 -0.08
C TYR A 225 3.65 -23.57 0.86
N GLU A 226 3.18 -23.42 2.10
CA GLU A 226 2.94 -24.53 3.02
C GLU A 226 1.66 -25.30 2.66
N VAL A 227 0.73 -24.68 1.94
CA VAL A 227 -0.61 -25.22 1.59
C VAL A 227 -0.85 -25.27 0.08
N GLN A 228 0.16 -24.93 -0.74
CA GLN A 228 0.12 -24.95 -2.21
C GLN A 228 1.43 -25.55 -2.72
N SER A 229 1.34 -26.62 -3.51
CA SER A 229 2.51 -27.37 -3.99
C SER A 229 3.16 -26.80 -5.26
N ASN A 230 2.49 -25.88 -5.96
CA ASN A 230 2.98 -25.27 -7.20
C ASN A 230 2.90 -23.75 -7.13
N ILE A 231 3.93 -23.09 -7.64
CA ILE A 231 3.95 -21.66 -7.99
C ILE A 231 4.13 -21.60 -9.52
N ASN A 232 3.14 -21.06 -10.21
CA ASN A 232 3.15 -20.95 -11.66
C ASN A 232 3.46 -19.49 -12.01
N LEU A 233 4.63 -19.24 -12.62
CA LEU A 233 5.16 -17.90 -12.88
C LEU A 233 4.40 -17.21 -14.03
N THR A 234 3.09 -17.02 -13.85
CA THR A 234 2.22 -16.40 -14.85
C THR A 234 2.53 -14.91 -15.05
N GLY A 235 3.00 -14.20 -14.04
CA GLY A 235 3.35 -12.77 -14.13
C GLY A 235 2.25 -11.94 -14.78
N HIS A 236 1.00 -12.28 -14.50
CA HIS A 236 -0.17 -11.75 -15.19
C HIS A 236 -0.54 -10.32 -14.78
N ILE A 237 -0.09 -9.84 -13.61
CA ILE A 237 -0.22 -8.44 -13.18
C ILE A 237 1.12 -7.97 -12.61
N ILE A 238 1.61 -6.86 -13.10
CA ILE A 238 2.70 -6.10 -12.46
C ILE A 238 2.03 -5.13 -11.50
N ASN A 239 2.10 -5.44 -10.21
CA ASN A 239 1.18 -4.90 -9.22
C ASN A 239 1.80 -3.82 -8.34
N SER A 240 0.95 -2.92 -7.87
CA SER A 240 1.33 -1.84 -6.96
C SER A 240 0.54 -1.90 -5.65
N LEU A 241 1.19 -1.47 -4.57
CA LEU A 241 0.49 -0.90 -3.43
C LEU A 241 0.47 0.62 -3.58
N ILE A 242 -0.61 1.24 -3.10
CA ILE A 242 -0.75 2.69 -3.09
C ILE A 242 -0.86 3.17 -1.65
N MET A 243 -0.16 4.26 -1.36
CA MET A 243 -0.25 4.94 -0.06
C MET A 243 -1.23 6.09 -0.18
N LEU A 244 -2.25 6.06 0.67
CA LEU A 244 -3.28 7.09 0.73
C LEU A 244 -3.28 7.79 2.07
N VAL A 245 -3.54 9.09 2.04
CA VAL A 245 -3.75 9.93 3.23
C VAL A 245 -5.16 10.52 3.18
N SER A 246 -5.87 10.48 4.31
CA SER A 246 -7.25 10.96 4.40
C SER A 246 -7.36 12.49 4.21
N PRO A 247 -8.47 13.01 3.68
CA PRO A 247 -8.70 14.44 3.53
C PRO A 247 -8.67 15.17 4.88
N SER A 248 -9.20 14.54 5.93
CA SER A 248 -9.23 15.09 7.28
C SER A 248 -7.83 15.25 7.86
N THR A 249 -6.94 14.26 7.62
CA THR A 249 -5.53 14.31 8.05
C THR A 249 -4.80 15.43 7.31
N MET A 250 -4.97 15.57 5.99
CA MET A 250 -4.37 16.66 5.23
C MET A 250 -4.83 18.05 5.72
N SER A 251 -6.13 18.21 5.99
CA SER A 251 -6.67 19.44 6.55
C SER A 251 -6.08 19.78 7.93
N LYS A 252 -5.87 18.78 8.76
CA LYS A 252 -5.34 18.87 10.12
C LYS A 252 -3.85 19.23 10.15
N LEU A 253 -3.06 18.63 9.25
CA LEU A 253 -1.63 18.91 9.11
C LEU A 253 -1.36 20.29 8.48
N GLY A 254 -2.26 20.78 7.63
CA GLY A 254 -2.02 21.96 6.81
C GLY A 254 -1.05 21.68 5.65
N GLU A 255 -0.73 22.74 4.91
CA GLU A 255 0.03 22.60 3.65
C GLU A 255 1.46 22.08 3.86
N GLU A 256 2.20 22.66 4.82
CA GLU A 256 3.61 22.34 5.05
C GLU A 256 3.80 20.91 5.58
N ASP A 257 3.15 20.56 6.69
CA ASP A 257 3.28 19.24 7.30
C ASP A 257 2.59 18.16 6.45
N GLY A 258 1.51 18.49 5.76
CA GLY A 258 0.84 17.62 4.81
C GLY A 258 1.75 17.24 3.64
N LYS A 259 2.42 18.22 3.02
CA LYS A 259 3.42 17.95 2.00
C LYS A 259 4.58 17.13 2.53
N LEU A 260 5.10 17.46 3.71
CA LEU A 260 6.18 16.72 4.36
C LEU A 260 5.79 15.26 4.61
N LEU A 261 4.53 14.97 5.01
CA LEU A 261 4.02 13.62 5.16
C LEU A 261 4.02 12.85 3.84
N LEU A 262 3.48 13.46 2.77
CA LEU A 262 3.45 12.82 1.44
C LEU A 262 4.86 12.50 0.93
N ASP A 263 5.78 13.46 1.02
CA ASP A 263 7.19 13.28 0.60
C ASP A 263 7.88 12.15 1.42
N THR A 264 7.60 12.08 2.73
CA THR A 264 8.17 11.06 3.63
C THR A 264 7.64 9.66 3.30
N LEU A 265 6.34 9.54 3.06
CA LEU A 265 5.72 8.28 2.65
C LEU A 265 6.26 7.80 1.30
N GLN A 266 6.40 8.71 0.34
CA GLN A 266 6.95 8.39 -0.98
C GLN A 266 8.40 7.88 -0.89
N GLU A 267 9.26 8.53 -0.10
CA GLU A 267 10.65 8.12 0.11
C GLU A 267 10.74 6.70 0.68
N ALA A 268 9.99 6.41 1.75
CA ALA A 268 9.94 5.06 2.32
C ALA A 268 9.37 4.01 1.34
N GLY A 269 8.41 4.41 0.51
CA GLY A 269 7.84 3.56 -0.54
C GLY A 269 8.85 3.19 -1.64
N ILE A 270 9.76 4.09 -1.99
CA ILE A 270 10.88 3.81 -2.92
C ILE A 270 11.79 2.73 -2.34
N HIS A 271 12.18 2.86 -1.06
CA HIS A 271 13.04 1.86 -0.38
C HIS A 271 12.39 0.48 -0.36
N ALA A 272 11.09 0.40 -0.07
CA ALA A 272 10.34 -0.87 -0.14
C ALA A 272 10.35 -1.45 -1.56
N SER A 273 10.15 -0.63 -2.58
CA SER A 273 10.14 -1.05 -3.98
C SER A 273 11.47 -1.67 -4.39
N ASP A 274 12.58 -1.04 -4.03
CA ASP A 274 13.93 -1.53 -4.31
C ASP A 274 14.21 -2.88 -3.63
N GLU A 275 13.76 -3.04 -2.38
CA GLU A 275 13.88 -4.31 -1.66
C GLU A 275 13.07 -5.43 -2.33
N ILE A 276 11.85 -5.14 -2.78
CA ILE A 276 10.99 -6.13 -3.45
C ILE A 276 11.59 -6.56 -4.77
N VAL A 277 12.04 -5.62 -5.61
CA VAL A 277 12.71 -5.92 -6.89
C VAL A 277 13.92 -6.82 -6.69
N LYS A 278 14.70 -6.58 -5.65
CA LYS A 278 15.86 -7.43 -5.33
C LYS A 278 15.42 -8.82 -4.87
N SER A 279 14.42 -8.91 -3.99
CA SER A 279 13.99 -10.18 -3.43
C SER A 279 13.30 -11.08 -4.46
N GLU A 280 12.53 -10.55 -5.41
CA GLU A 280 11.85 -11.37 -6.43
C GLU A 280 12.81 -12.24 -7.24
N LYS A 281 14.02 -11.76 -7.50
CA LYS A 281 15.03 -12.49 -8.28
C LYS A 281 15.51 -13.78 -7.61
N GLU A 282 15.48 -13.84 -6.28
CA GLU A 282 16.00 -14.95 -5.48
C GLU A 282 14.88 -15.90 -4.99
N LEU A 283 13.63 -15.41 -4.96
CA LEU A 283 12.54 -16.13 -4.34
C LEU A 283 12.09 -17.39 -5.09
N ALA A 284 12.18 -17.41 -6.42
CA ALA A 284 11.84 -18.61 -7.20
C ALA A 284 12.73 -19.81 -6.80
N ASP A 285 14.03 -19.58 -6.66
CA ASP A 285 14.98 -20.60 -6.25
C ASP A 285 14.77 -20.97 -4.77
N TRP A 286 14.51 -19.97 -3.92
CA TRP A 286 14.22 -20.22 -2.51
C TRP A 286 12.99 -21.13 -2.34
N PHE A 287 11.87 -20.91 -3.05
CA PHE A 287 10.70 -21.78 -2.98
C PHE A 287 11.00 -23.21 -3.39
N THR A 288 11.87 -23.42 -4.37
CA THR A 288 12.32 -24.76 -4.76
C THR A 288 13.03 -25.45 -3.60
N THR A 289 13.82 -24.75 -2.79
CA THR A 289 14.44 -25.32 -1.59
C THR A 289 13.44 -25.67 -0.49
N GLN A 290 12.24 -25.09 -0.53
CA GLN A 290 11.14 -25.41 0.39
C GLN A 290 10.27 -26.60 -0.10
N GLY A 291 10.64 -27.25 -1.20
CA GLY A 291 9.91 -28.39 -1.76
C GLY A 291 8.71 -28.02 -2.64
N VAL A 292 8.58 -26.73 -3.01
CA VAL A 292 7.53 -26.25 -3.92
C VAL A 292 8.00 -26.36 -5.37
N THR A 293 7.14 -26.83 -6.27
CA THR A 293 7.42 -26.81 -7.70
C THR A 293 7.20 -25.43 -8.26
N VAL A 294 8.27 -24.79 -8.76
CA VAL A 294 8.19 -23.49 -9.43
C VAL A 294 8.17 -23.71 -10.95
N ASN A 295 7.02 -23.47 -11.55
CA ASN A 295 6.78 -23.68 -12.97
C ASN A 295 7.04 -22.41 -13.76
N LYS A 296 7.93 -22.46 -14.76
CA LYS A 296 8.04 -21.42 -15.78
C LYS A 296 6.86 -21.52 -16.72
N VAL A 297 6.17 -20.41 -16.97
CA VAL A 297 4.96 -20.32 -17.78
C VAL A 297 5.23 -19.50 -19.03
N ASP A 298 4.86 -20.04 -20.19
CA ASP A 298 4.76 -19.22 -21.40
C ASP A 298 3.54 -18.28 -21.26
N ARG A 299 3.80 -17.00 -21.19
CA ARG A 299 2.76 -15.96 -21.01
C ARG A 299 1.96 -15.68 -22.29
N GLY A 300 2.50 -16.02 -23.48
CA GLY A 300 1.89 -15.74 -24.77
C GLY A 300 0.44 -16.18 -24.85
N PRO A 301 0.10 -17.46 -24.62
CA PRO A 301 -1.28 -17.93 -24.68
C PRO A 301 -2.24 -17.23 -23.69
N PHE A 302 -1.75 -16.78 -22.52
CA PHE A 302 -2.55 -16.00 -21.56
C PHE A 302 -2.78 -14.57 -22.07
N ILE A 303 -1.75 -13.94 -22.65
CA ILE A 303 -1.84 -12.62 -23.25
C ILE A 303 -2.85 -12.62 -24.40
N ASP A 304 -2.83 -13.66 -25.25
CA ASP A 304 -3.75 -13.79 -26.38
C ASP A 304 -5.23 -13.84 -25.96
N VAL A 305 -5.51 -14.42 -24.79
CA VAL A 305 -6.87 -14.44 -24.20
C VAL A 305 -7.26 -13.08 -23.62
N ILE A 306 -6.33 -12.38 -22.97
CA ILE A 306 -6.61 -11.15 -22.21
C ILE A 306 -6.58 -9.89 -23.09
N ALA A 307 -5.63 -9.78 -24.03
CA ALA A 307 -5.39 -8.55 -24.76
C ALA A 307 -6.61 -8.02 -25.54
N PRO A 308 -7.48 -8.85 -26.14
CA PRO A 308 -8.70 -8.36 -26.78
C PRO A 308 -9.65 -7.68 -25.78
N ARG A 309 -9.70 -8.17 -24.53
CA ARG A 309 -10.56 -7.60 -23.48
C ARG A 309 -10.11 -6.20 -23.06
N LEU A 310 -8.81 -5.97 -22.91
CA LEU A 310 -8.25 -4.66 -22.52
C LEU A 310 -8.54 -3.55 -23.54
N LYS A 311 -8.90 -3.92 -24.77
CA LYS A 311 -9.23 -3.00 -25.87
C LYS A 311 -10.74 -2.90 -26.13
N SER A 312 -11.56 -3.59 -25.36
CA SER A 312 -13.01 -3.59 -25.58
C SER A 312 -13.67 -2.35 -24.99
N ASP A 313 -14.78 -1.90 -25.60
CA ASP A 313 -15.51 -0.69 -25.24
C ASP A 313 -16.20 -0.78 -23.85
N ASP A 314 -16.26 -1.98 -23.26
CA ASP A 314 -16.83 -2.21 -21.92
C ASP A 314 -15.81 -2.11 -20.78
N MET A 315 -14.56 -1.72 -21.09
CA MET A 315 -13.58 -1.42 -20.06
C MET A 315 -13.92 -0.10 -19.35
N PRO A 316 -13.62 0.01 -18.04
CA PRO A 316 -14.06 1.15 -17.25
C PRO A 316 -13.15 2.39 -17.39
N TRP A 317 -12.53 2.58 -18.56
CA TRP A 317 -11.70 3.73 -18.93
C TRP A 317 -11.87 4.04 -20.41
N ASP A 318 -11.53 5.27 -20.80
CA ASP A 318 -11.43 5.65 -22.20
C ASP A 318 -10.31 4.87 -22.90
N PRO A 319 -10.54 4.29 -24.09
CA PRO A 319 -9.52 3.58 -24.87
C PRO A 319 -8.20 4.37 -25.02
N GLU A 320 -8.25 5.70 -25.11
CA GLU A 320 -7.06 6.56 -25.17
C GLU A 320 -6.15 6.38 -23.94
N ILE A 321 -6.71 6.18 -22.75
CA ILE A 321 -5.93 5.95 -21.51
C ILE A 321 -5.09 4.68 -21.64
N TYR A 322 -5.67 3.61 -22.21
CA TYR A 322 -4.92 2.37 -22.45
C TYR A 322 -3.83 2.54 -23.51
N GLU A 323 -4.12 3.28 -24.59
CA GLU A 323 -3.14 3.58 -25.62
C GLU A 323 -1.96 4.40 -25.07
N ARG A 324 -2.24 5.42 -24.27
CA ARG A 324 -1.23 6.22 -23.57
C ARG A 324 -0.39 5.37 -22.63
N LEU A 325 -1.02 4.44 -21.88
CA LEU A 325 -0.29 3.50 -21.02
C LEU A 325 0.65 2.63 -21.85
N GLN A 326 0.18 2.07 -22.97
CA GLN A 326 1.00 1.21 -23.84
C GLN A 326 2.13 1.95 -24.55
N ALA A 327 2.00 3.25 -24.78
CA ALA A 327 3.04 4.11 -25.39
C ALA A 327 4.21 4.40 -24.43
N ILE A 328 4.04 4.19 -23.11
CA ILE A 328 5.10 4.34 -22.13
C ILE A 328 6.16 3.25 -22.38
N LYS A 329 7.45 3.65 -22.39
CA LYS A 329 8.58 2.75 -22.60
C LYS A 329 8.73 1.76 -21.44
N GLY A 330 9.29 0.57 -21.70
CA GLY A 330 9.59 -0.44 -20.67
C GLY A 330 9.44 -1.87 -21.17
#